data_bbf66bf0f035a7ea0b449c3e6476174c
#
_entry.id   bbf66bf0f035a7ea0b449c3e6476174c
#
_cell.length_a   1.000
_cell.length_b   1.000
_cell.length_c   1.000
_cell.angle_alpha   90.00
_cell.angle_beta   90.00
_cell.angle_gamma   90.00
#
_symmetry.space_group_name_H-M   'P 1'
#
loop_
_entity.id
_entity.type
_entity.pdbx_description
1 polymer ?
#
loop_
_entity_poly.entity_id
_entity_poly.type
_entity_poly.pdbx_seq_one_letter_code
_entity_poly.pdbx_strand_id
1 'polypeptide(L)'
;MAFRKNISSLHLAHNKNTAKCEPVRITTPTEVILPMDMHSGSLAVPIVNVGDHVYVGQLIAKEGERFSSPVHATISGTVTEISPLKRGEVLAIHIASDGKMEKDPNLKAPVMNNADEFLEAVRESGCVGLGGAAFPTWAKLNEMRNGTYTVDTVLVNAAECEPYITSD
;
A
#
# COMPACT_ATOMS: atom_id res chain seq x y z
N MET A 1 24.03 27.89 -27.33
CA MET A 1 23.36 28.58 -26.19
C MET A 1 23.72 27.86 -24.92
N ALA A 2 24.52 28.50 -24.05
CA ALA A 2 24.90 27.86 -22.79
C ALA A 2 23.76 28.00 -21.79
N PHE A 3 23.17 26.89 -21.35
CA PHE A 3 22.21 26.85 -20.22
C PHE A 3 22.96 27.32 -18.97
N ARG A 4 22.67 28.53 -18.50
CA ARG A 4 23.08 28.97 -17.15
C ARG A 4 22.38 28.10 -16.12
N LYS A 5 23.11 27.20 -15.48
CA LYS A 5 22.71 26.50 -14.28
C LYS A 5 22.66 27.49 -13.11
N ASN A 6 21.54 28.15 -12.90
CA ASN A 6 21.21 28.72 -11.61
C ASN A 6 20.30 27.74 -10.90
N ILE A 7 20.85 26.63 -10.46
CA ILE A 7 20.17 25.76 -9.50
C ILE A 7 20.56 26.30 -8.13
N SER A 8 19.73 27.20 -7.60
CA SER A 8 19.75 27.51 -6.18
C SER A 8 19.12 26.33 -5.45
N SER A 9 19.93 25.39 -5.00
CA SER A 9 19.47 24.30 -4.15
C SER A 9 19.30 24.83 -2.72
N LEU A 10 18.11 24.60 -2.16
CA LEU A 10 17.90 24.78 -0.72
C LEU A 10 18.67 23.66 0.00
N HIS A 11 19.66 24.04 0.80
CA HIS A 11 20.41 23.08 1.59
C HIS A 11 19.66 22.80 2.90
N LEU A 12 19.03 21.62 2.99
CA LEU A 12 18.37 21.15 4.22
C LEU A 12 19.36 20.33 5.06
N ALA A 13 19.34 20.53 6.36
CA ALA A 13 20.12 19.72 7.28
C ALA A 13 19.61 18.25 7.26
N HIS A 14 20.55 17.31 7.15
CA HIS A 14 20.25 15.88 7.24
C HIS A 14 20.15 15.46 8.70
N ASN A 15 18.95 15.20 9.18
CA ASN A 15 18.67 14.77 10.56
C ASN A 15 18.42 13.24 10.61
N LYS A 16 19.29 12.47 9.96
CA LYS A 16 19.20 11.01 9.78
C LYS A 16 19.62 10.25 11.04
N ASN A 17 19.01 10.54 12.19
CA ASN A 17 19.38 9.99 13.49
C ASN A 17 19.19 8.46 13.57
N THR A 18 18.29 7.92 12.77
CA THR A 18 17.96 6.48 12.75
C THR A 18 18.70 5.69 11.66
N ALA A 19 19.57 6.33 10.85
CA ALA A 19 20.25 5.69 9.72
C ALA A 19 21.08 4.44 10.06
N LYS A 20 21.50 4.31 11.33
CA LYS A 20 22.27 3.16 11.83
C LYS A 20 21.52 2.35 12.88
N CYS A 21 20.23 2.61 13.07
CA CYS A 21 19.42 1.87 14.03
C CYS A 21 18.88 0.60 13.38
N GLU A 22 18.90 -0.50 14.12
CA GLU A 22 18.22 -1.71 13.72
C GLU A 22 16.70 -1.51 13.72
N PRO A 23 15.96 -2.09 12.76
CA PRO A 23 14.51 -2.06 12.77
C PRO A 23 13.94 -2.73 14.02
N VAL A 24 12.99 -2.07 14.66
CA VAL A 24 12.30 -2.60 15.83
C VAL A 24 10.99 -3.24 15.40
N ARG A 25 10.84 -4.54 15.71
CA ARG A 25 9.56 -5.23 15.48
C ARG A 25 8.54 -4.78 16.51
N ILE A 26 7.43 -4.23 16.06
CA ILE A 26 6.28 -3.97 16.93
C ILE A 26 5.62 -5.30 17.34
N THR A 27 5.10 -5.35 18.56
CA THR A 27 4.32 -6.49 19.05
C THR A 27 3.01 -6.61 18.26
N THR A 28 2.52 -7.83 18.10
CA THR A 28 1.22 -8.06 17.47
C THR A 28 0.14 -7.28 18.25
N PRO A 29 -0.60 -6.39 17.59
CA PRO A 29 -1.66 -5.63 18.23
C PRO A 29 -2.82 -6.55 18.61
N THR A 30 -3.62 -6.15 19.59
CA THR A 30 -4.84 -6.87 19.98
C THR A 30 -5.99 -6.62 19.00
N GLU A 31 -5.91 -5.53 18.25
CA GLU A 31 -6.90 -5.14 17.24
C GLU A 31 -6.21 -4.30 16.15
N VAL A 32 -6.73 -4.39 14.93
CA VAL A 32 -6.41 -3.47 13.84
C VAL A 32 -7.69 -2.90 13.25
N ILE A 33 -7.58 -1.65 12.77
CA ILE A 33 -8.66 -0.96 12.07
C ILE A 33 -8.13 -0.64 10.67
N LEU A 34 -8.77 -1.17 9.65
CA LEU A 34 -8.36 -1.05 8.25
C LEU A 34 -9.38 -0.18 7.50
N PRO A 35 -9.10 1.11 7.29
CA PRO A 35 -9.95 2.00 6.51
C PRO A 35 -9.98 1.61 5.04
N MET A 36 -11.10 1.84 4.38
CA MET A 36 -11.24 1.53 2.95
C MET A 36 -10.64 2.60 2.03
N ASP A 37 -10.12 3.69 2.59
CA ASP A 37 -9.44 4.80 1.89
C ASP A 37 -7.92 4.83 2.10
N MET A 38 -7.30 3.70 2.40
CA MET A 38 -5.83 3.63 2.57
C MET A 38 -5.04 3.86 1.27
N HIS A 39 -5.71 4.24 0.19
CA HIS A 39 -5.15 4.52 -1.13
C HIS A 39 -5.91 5.65 -1.84
N SER A 40 -5.27 6.28 -2.81
CA SER A 40 -5.92 7.27 -3.67
C SER A 40 -6.90 6.60 -4.64
N GLY A 41 -8.00 7.29 -4.92
CA GLY A 41 -9.02 6.87 -5.87
C GLY A 41 -10.32 6.45 -5.21
N SER A 42 -11.01 5.45 -5.77
CA SER A 42 -12.27 4.95 -5.23
C SER A 42 -12.04 4.09 -4.00
N LEU A 43 -12.92 4.18 -3.02
CA LEU A 43 -12.85 3.37 -1.81
C LEU A 43 -12.86 1.87 -2.14
N ALA A 44 -12.09 1.09 -1.39
CA ALA A 44 -12.20 -0.36 -1.43
C ALA A 44 -13.58 -0.81 -0.88
N VAL A 45 -14.06 -1.94 -1.36
CA VAL A 45 -15.38 -2.47 -1.01
C VAL A 45 -15.20 -3.73 -0.16
N PRO A 46 -15.61 -3.72 1.12
CA PRO A 46 -15.54 -4.90 1.98
C PRO A 46 -16.22 -6.12 1.36
N ILE A 47 -15.60 -7.29 1.50
CA ILE A 47 -16.14 -8.57 1.03
C ILE A 47 -16.28 -9.59 2.17
N VAL A 48 -15.95 -9.20 3.39
CA VAL A 48 -16.12 -9.98 4.62
C VAL A 48 -17.29 -9.45 5.44
N ASN A 49 -17.76 -10.24 6.39
CA ASN A 49 -18.84 -9.89 7.30
C ASN A 49 -18.35 -9.90 8.75
N VAL A 50 -19.08 -9.20 9.61
CA VAL A 50 -18.85 -9.27 11.06
C VAL A 50 -19.04 -10.71 11.52
N GLY A 51 -18.07 -11.23 12.28
CA GLY A 51 -18.00 -12.60 12.74
C GLY A 51 -17.12 -13.52 11.88
N ASP A 52 -16.73 -13.11 10.69
CA ASP A 52 -15.81 -13.89 9.85
C ASP A 52 -14.42 -13.97 10.49
N HIS A 53 -13.82 -15.16 10.47
CA HIS A 53 -12.41 -15.32 10.79
C HIS A 53 -11.58 -15.06 9.54
N VAL A 54 -10.51 -14.28 9.68
CA VAL A 54 -9.60 -13.90 8.58
C VAL A 54 -8.16 -14.26 8.93
N TYR A 55 -7.35 -14.43 7.89
CA TYR A 55 -5.94 -14.79 7.97
C TYR A 55 -5.04 -13.67 7.45
N VAL A 56 -3.79 -13.62 7.90
CA VAL A 56 -2.80 -12.67 7.38
C VAL A 56 -2.64 -12.84 5.87
N GLY A 57 -2.80 -11.78 5.11
CA GLY A 57 -2.73 -11.75 3.64
C GLY A 57 -4.04 -12.12 2.94
N GLN A 58 -5.08 -12.51 3.66
CA GLN A 58 -6.39 -12.77 3.07
C GLN A 58 -7.01 -11.48 2.53
N LEU A 59 -7.55 -11.52 1.32
CA LEU A 59 -8.31 -10.42 0.73
C LEU A 59 -9.58 -10.17 1.55
N ILE A 60 -9.76 -8.96 2.08
CA ILE A 60 -10.91 -8.55 2.90
C ILE A 60 -11.74 -7.44 2.27
N ALA A 61 -11.16 -6.71 1.34
CA ALA A 61 -11.89 -5.75 0.52
C ALA A 61 -11.33 -5.74 -0.91
N LYS A 62 -12.23 -5.75 -1.88
CA LYS A 62 -11.90 -5.63 -3.31
C LYS A 62 -11.80 -4.18 -3.74
N GLU A 63 -11.20 -3.96 -4.89
CA GLU A 63 -11.14 -2.63 -5.52
C GLU A 63 -12.52 -2.03 -5.76
N GLY A 64 -12.60 -0.69 -5.69
CA GLY A 64 -13.75 0.09 -6.14
C GLY A 64 -13.79 0.26 -7.67
N GLU A 65 -14.69 1.14 -8.14
CA GLU A 65 -15.05 1.25 -9.57
C GLU A 65 -13.98 1.86 -10.47
N ARG A 66 -13.07 2.67 -9.91
CA ARG A 66 -12.02 3.36 -10.68
C ARG A 66 -10.65 2.97 -10.14
N PHE A 67 -9.65 3.87 -10.25
CA PHE A 67 -8.38 3.65 -9.57
C PHE A 67 -8.62 3.34 -8.10
N SER A 68 -8.23 2.15 -7.71
CA SER A 68 -8.43 1.61 -6.37
C SER A 68 -7.38 0.53 -6.12
N SER A 69 -7.34 0.03 -4.90
CA SER A 69 -6.45 -1.05 -4.50
C SER A 69 -7.19 -2.00 -3.56
N PRO A 70 -7.01 -3.30 -3.68
CA PRO A 70 -7.57 -4.25 -2.74
C PRO A 70 -6.91 -4.10 -1.36
N VAL A 71 -7.64 -4.50 -0.32
CA VAL A 71 -7.15 -4.48 1.07
C VAL A 71 -7.09 -5.91 1.60
N HIS A 72 -5.96 -6.24 2.22
CA HIS A 72 -5.71 -7.54 2.82
C HIS A 72 -5.62 -7.44 4.33
N ALA A 73 -6.01 -8.49 5.04
CA ALA A 73 -5.88 -8.56 6.49
C ALA A 73 -4.40 -8.58 6.90
N THR A 74 -4.05 -7.75 7.87
CA THR A 74 -2.68 -7.60 8.37
C THR A 74 -2.39 -8.49 9.59
N ILE A 75 -3.45 -9.00 10.23
CA ILE A 75 -3.41 -9.95 11.35
C ILE A 75 -4.39 -11.09 11.09
N SER A 76 -4.22 -12.24 11.77
CA SER A 76 -5.27 -13.24 11.86
C SER A 76 -6.19 -12.95 13.05
N GLY A 77 -7.48 -13.24 12.88
CA GLY A 77 -8.47 -12.96 13.91
C GLY A 77 -9.89 -12.89 13.38
N THR A 78 -10.77 -12.27 14.16
CA THR A 78 -12.20 -12.17 13.85
C THR A 78 -12.58 -10.74 13.51
N VAL A 79 -13.33 -10.56 12.44
CA VAL A 79 -13.93 -9.28 12.07
C VAL A 79 -15.00 -8.94 13.14
N THR A 80 -14.76 -7.88 13.89
CA THR A 80 -15.64 -7.48 14.99
C THR A 80 -16.64 -6.41 14.61
N GLU A 81 -16.26 -5.56 13.65
CA GLU A 81 -17.09 -4.43 13.22
C GLU A 81 -16.75 -4.03 11.79
N ILE A 82 -17.75 -3.54 11.05
CA ILE A 82 -17.60 -2.86 9.77
C ILE A 82 -18.44 -1.59 9.86
N SER A 83 -17.80 -0.46 10.13
CA SER A 83 -18.51 0.78 10.44
C SER A 83 -17.79 2.00 9.87
N PRO A 84 -18.50 3.13 9.69
CA PRO A 84 -17.88 4.39 9.33
C PRO A 84 -16.92 4.88 10.43
N LEU A 85 -15.75 5.35 10.04
CA LEU A 85 -14.85 6.05 10.96
C LEU A 85 -15.49 7.36 11.44
N LYS A 86 -15.20 7.76 12.69
CA LYS A 86 -15.75 8.96 13.37
C LYS A 86 -15.53 10.29 12.60
N ARG A 87 -14.72 10.31 11.56
CA ARG A 87 -14.36 11.50 10.78
C ARG A 87 -14.94 11.54 9.37
N GLY A 88 -15.88 10.67 9.02
CA GLY A 88 -16.46 10.68 7.67
C GLY A 88 -17.26 9.43 7.36
N GLU A 89 -17.68 9.31 6.10
CA GLU A 89 -18.46 8.17 5.60
C GLU A 89 -17.58 6.96 5.21
N VAL A 90 -16.27 7.01 5.47
CA VAL A 90 -15.34 5.96 5.10
C VAL A 90 -15.52 4.75 6.00
N LEU A 91 -15.89 3.63 5.41
CA LEU A 91 -15.96 2.37 6.13
C LEU A 91 -14.56 1.91 6.57
N ALA A 92 -14.51 1.24 7.71
CA ALA A 92 -13.34 0.54 8.20
C ALA A 92 -13.72 -0.84 8.66
N ILE A 93 -12.82 -1.80 8.46
CA ILE A 93 -12.94 -3.17 8.97
C ILE A 93 -12.11 -3.28 10.24
N HIS A 94 -12.75 -3.65 11.35
CA HIS A 94 -12.11 -3.91 12.62
C HIS A 94 -11.86 -5.41 12.76
N ILE A 95 -10.65 -5.80 13.13
CA ILE A 95 -10.25 -7.20 13.31
C ILE A 95 -9.64 -7.35 14.70
N ALA A 96 -10.27 -8.12 15.57
CA ALA A 96 -9.69 -8.54 16.85
C ALA A 96 -8.69 -9.68 16.59
N SER A 97 -7.47 -9.51 17.07
CA SER A 97 -6.39 -10.49 16.90
C SER A 97 -6.67 -11.77 17.69
N ASP A 98 -6.35 -12.91 17.10
CA ASP A 98 -6.26 -14.19 17.79
C ASP A 98 -4.86 -14.47 18.36
N GLY A 99 -3.92 -13.56 18.16
CA GLY A 99 -2.53 -13.65 18.60
C GLY A 99 -1.65 -14.62 17.83
N LYS A 100 -2.19 -15.36 16.85
CA LYS A 100 -1.47 -16.44 16.16
C LYS A 100 -0.72 -15.97 14.92
N MET A 101 -1.19 -14.93 14.26
CA MET A 101 -0.63 -14.42 12.99
C MET A 101 -0.59 -15.50 11.91
N GLU A 102 -1.63 -16.33 11.83
CA GLU A 102 -1.76 -17.39 10.84
C GLU A 102 -1.93 -16.79 9.44
N LYS A 103 -1.12 -17.25 8.50
CA LYS A 103 -1.20 -16.82 7.09
C LYS A 103 -2.36 -17.52 6.39
N ASP A 104 -2.95 -16.85 5.41
CA ASP A 104 -3.97 -17.47 4.55
C ASP A 104 -3.37 -18.72 3.88
N PRO A 105 -3.96 -19.90 4.13
CA PRO A 105 -3.49 -21.16 3.52
C PRO A 105 -3.62 -21.18 1.99
N ASN A 106 -4.44 -20.31 1.43
CA ASN A 106 -4.63 -20.18 -0.01
C ASN A 106 -3.65 -19.19 -0.66
N LEU A 107 -2.89 -18.43 0.15
CA LEU A 107 -1.93 -17.45 -0.36
C LEU A 107 -0.76 -18.17 -1.07
N LYS A 108 -0.64 -17.92 -2.35
CA LYS A 108 0.43 -18.46 -3.19
C LYS A 108 1.21 -17.34 -3.84
N ALA A 109 2.50 -17.56 -4.03
CA ALA A 109 3.30 -16.66 -4.85
C ALA A 109 2.74 -16.65 -6.28
N PRO A 110 2.54 -15.48 -6.89
CA PRO A 110 2.04 -15.39 -8.24
C PRO A 110 3.06 -15.98 -9.23
N VAL A 111 2.57 -16.67 -10.25
CA VAL A 111 3.38 -17.10 -11.39
C VAL A 111 3.24 -16.01 -12.46
N MET A 112 4.36 -15.44 -12.88
CA MET A 112 4.40 -14.31 -13.82
C MET A 112 5.29 -14.68 -15.01
N ASN A 113 4.67 -14.99 -16.14
CA ASN A 113 5.37 -15.38 -17.38
C ASN A 113 5.48 -14.22 -18.37
N ASN A 114 4.68 -13.19 -18.19
CA ASN A 114 4.60 -12.03 -19.08
C ASN A 114 4.24 -10.76 -18.29
N ALA A 115 4.28 -9.62 -18.96
CA ALA A 115 4.05 -8.33 -18.33
C ALA A 115 2.60 -8.11 -17.90
N ASP A 116 1.63 -8.75 -18.53
CA ASP A 116 0.22 -8.63 -18.14
C ASP A 116 -0.04 -9.38 -16.83
N GLU A 117 0.49 -10.59 -16.69
CA GLU A 117 0.45 -11.36 -15.45
C GLU A 117 1.19 -10.63 -14.31
N PHE A 118 2.31 -9.97 -14.62
CA PHE A 118 3.00 -9.13 -13.65
C PHE A 118 2.14 -7.95 -13.18
N LEU A 119 1.50 -7.22 -14.12
CA LEU A 119 0.62 -6.11 -13.78
C LEU A 119 -0.56 -6.56 -12.91
N GLU A 120 -1.17 -7.70 -13.25
CA GLU A 120 -2.27 -8.26 -12.45
C GLU A 120 -1.80 -8.68 -11.06
N ALA A 121 -0.64 -9.32 -10.95
CA ALA A 121 -0.05 -9.68 -9.66
C ALA A 121 0.22 -8.44 -8.79
N VAL A 122 0.73 -7.36 -9.38
CA VAL A 122 0.91 -6.07 -8.68
C VAL A 122 -0.43 -5.48 -8.25
N ARG A 123 -1.45 -5.58 -9.09
CA ARG A 123 -2.80 -5.12 -8.77
C ARG A 123 -3.39 -5.90 -7.61
N GLU A 124 -3.39 -7.23 -7.70
CA GLU A 124 -3.91 -8.11 -6.66
C GLU A 124 -3.15 -7.99 -5.33
N SER A 125 -1.87 -7.62 -5.36
CA SER A 125 -1.07 -7.44 -4.15
C SER A 125 -1.51 -6.27 -3.27
N GLY A 126 -2.25 -5.31 -3.83
CA GLY A 126 -2.64 -4.11 -3.10
C GLY A 126 -1.52 -3.09 -2.90
N CYS A 127 -0.40 -3.20 -3.64
CA CYS A 127 0.72 -2.28 -3.53
C CYS A 127 0.35 -0.85 -3.89
N VAL A 128 0.70 0.09 -3.00
CA VAL A 128 0.47 1.53 -3.18
C VAL A 128 1.72 2.32 -2.83
N GLY A 129 1.83 3.55 -3.30
CA GLY A 129 2.98 4.41 -3.05
C GLY A 129 2.96 5.01 -1.64
N LEU A 130 3.68 4.41 -0.70
CA LEU A 130 3.69 4.82 0.71
C LEU A 130 4.39 6.16 0.97
N GLY A 131 5.32 6.60 0.11
CA GLY A 131 6.01 7.89 0.23
C GLY A 131 5.18 9.11 -0.23
N GLY A 132 3.91 8.94 -0.57
CA GLY A 132 3.06 10.02 -1.08
C GLY A 132 1.58 9.78 -0.80
N ALA A 133 0.74 9.98 -1.82
CA ALA A 133 -0.71 9.89 -1.70
C ALA A 133 -1.26 8.46 -1.77
N ALA A 134 -0.49 7.45 -1.51
CA ALA A 134 -0.88 6.04 -1.62
C ALA A 134 -1.51 5.69 -2.99
N PHE A 135 -0.92 6.20 -4.07
CA PHE A 135 -1.43 5.93 -5.42
C PHE A 135 -1.20 4.45 -5.79
N PRO A 136 -2.20 3.75 -6.35
CA PRO A 136 -2.08 2.34 -6.73
C PRO A 136 -0.93 2.11 -7.72
N THR A 137 0.01 1.24 -7.36
CA THR A 137 1.22 1.00 -8.16
C THR A 137 0.88 0.39 -9.51
N TRP A 138 -0.09 -0.52 -9.56
CA TRP A 138 -0.55 -1.14 -10.80
C TRP A 138 -1.03 -0.11 -11.82
N ALA A 139 -1.74 0.95 -11.37
CA ALA A 139 -2.27 1.98 -12.25
C ALA A 139 -1.13 2.79 -12.90
N LYS A 140 -0.08 3.07 -12.15
CA LYS A 140 1.14 3.72 -12.65
C LYS A 140 1.82 2.88 -13.75
N LEU A 141 1.99 1.58 -13.48
CA LEU A 141 2.63 0.65 -14.42
C LEU A 141 1.75 0.40 -15.65
N ASN A 142 0.43 0.32 -15.47
CA ASN A 142 -0.50 0.16 -16.58
C ASN A 142 -0.49 1.37 -17.52
N GLU A 143 -0.41 2.60 -17.00
CA GLU A 143 -0.31 3.81 -17.81
C GLU A 143 1.02 3.85 -18.60
N MET A 144 2.12 3.42 -17.99
CA MET A 144 3.41 3.29 -18.66
C MET A 144 3.39 2.29 -19.82
N ARG A 145 2.60 1.21 -19.70
CA ARG A 145 2.51 0.15 -20.70
C ARG A 145 1.47 0.46 -21.79
N ASN A 146 0.28 0.87 -21.39
CA ASN A 146 -0.91 0.97 -22.24
C ASN A 146 -1.35 2.42 -22.46
N GLY A 147 -0.61 3.38 -21.93
CA GLY A 147 -0.89 4.80 -22.09
C GLY A 147 -0.59 5.33 -23.48
N THR A 148 -0.90 6.60 -23.69
CA THR A 148 -0.74 7.29 -24.97
C THR A 148 0.72 7.50 -25.39
N TYR A 149 1.66 7.40 -24.42
CA TYR A 149 3.08 7.70 -24.62
C TYR A 149 3.91 6.43 -24.67
N THR A 150 4.89 6.39 -25.56
CA THR A 150 5.92 5.36 -25.56
C THR A 150 6.97 5.73 -24.51
N VAL A 151 7.15 4.84 -23.53
CA VAL A 151 8.15 5.00 -22.46
C VAL A 151 9.39 4.20 -22.85
N ASP A 152 10.53 4.88 -23.04
CA ASP A 152 11.82 4.28 -23.35
C ASP A 152 12.83 4.38 -22.19
N THR A 153 12.53 5.19 -21.20
CA THR A 153 13.41 5.45 -20.06
C THR A 153 12.63 5.45 -18.76
N VAL A 154 13.11 4.72 -17.78
CA VAL A 154 12.56 4.71 -16.41
C VAL A 154 13.55 5.38 -15.47
N LEU A 155 13.09 6.41 -14.78
CA LEU A 155 13.86 7.09 -13.73
C LEU A 155 13.31 6.66 -12.36
N VAL A 156 14.16 6.01 -11.57
CA VAL A 156 13.85 5.66 -10.19
C VAL A 156 14.34 6.78 -9.28
N ASN A 157 13.40 7.46 -8.63
CA ASN A 157 13.73 8.42 -7.58
C ASN A 157 13.76 7.68 -6.23
N ALA A 158 14.96 7.41 -5.74
CA ALA A 158 15.22 6.81 -4.44
C ALA A 158 15.74 7.87 -3.43
N ALA A 159 15.40 9.14 -3.62
CA ALA A 159 15.71 10.20 -2.69
C ALA A 159 14.60 10.33 -1.65
N GLU A 160 14.98 10.32 -0.38
CA GLU A 160 14.04 10.47 0.71
C GLU A 160 13.40 11.86 0.73
N CYS A 161 12.08 11.88 0.93
CA CYS A 161 11.26 13.09 0.86
C CYS A 161 11.50 14.05 2.03
N GLU A 162 12.01 13.55 3.17
CA GLU A 162 12.07 14.29 4.41
C GLU A 162 13.45 14.16 5.11
N PRO A 163 13.90 15.20 5.86
CA PRO A 163 15.20 15.19 6.51
C PRO A 163 15.40 14.09 7.56
N TYR A 164 14.32 13.59 8.16
CA TYR A 164 14.34 12.60 9.25
C TYR A 164 14.17 11.16 8.80
N ILE A 165 13.58 10.91 7.64
CA ILE A 165 13.32 9.55 7.11
C ILE A 165 14.63 8.89 6.69
N THR A 166 14.76 7.59 6.94
CA THR A 166 15.91 6.75 6.57
C THR A 166 15.43 5.37 6.07
N SER A 167 14.41 5.32 5.25
CA SER A 167 13.78 4.08 4.79
C SER A 167 14.12 3.69 3.35
N ASP A 168 14.60 4.63 2.51
CA ASP A 168 14.91 4.42 1.10
C ASP A 168 16.35 3.94 0.85
#